data_3229d9aea7f5ebb57b3725aaa4b34cbb
#
_entry.id   3229d9aea7f5ebb57b3725aaa4b34cbb
#
_cell.length_a   1.000
_cell.length_b   1.000
_cell.length_c   1.000
_cell.angle_alpha   90.00
_cell.angle_beta   90.00
_cell.angle_gamma   90.00
#
_symmetry.space_group_name_H-M   'P 1'
#
loop_
_entity.id
_entity.type
_entity.pdbx_description
1 polymer ?
#
loop_
_entity_poly.entity_id
_entity_poly.type
_entity_poly.pdbx_seq_one_letter_code
_entity_poly.pdbx_strand_id
1 'polypeptide(L)'
;VSIPQWFAGQVLTADAMNARNVRMVAQQNDQVVTSSTTLIDSEISFTPEPNAVYQYWLFISYSATTNSDLRWAWAAAGATLASFTQSYAATAASGVNTGSDIVMRRPGNTTARAAGGTDTTSPPVNFHSAYDLGTFA
;
A
#
# COMPACT_ATOMS: atom_id res chain seq x y z
N VAL A 1 5.19 -24.36 4.35
CA VAL A 1 6.39 -23.50 4.33
C VAL A 1 7.06 -23.67 5.68
N SER A 2 8.25 -24.28 5.72
CA SER A 2 9.05 -24.38 6.94
C SER A 2 9.70 -23.04 7.22
N ILE A 3 9.45 -22.47 8.38
CA ILE A 3 10.22 -21.33 8.85
C ILE A 3 11.64 -21.82 9.09
N PRO A 4 12.64 -21.31 8.38
CA PRO A 4 14.02 -21.74 8.61
C PRO A 4 14.42 -21.45 10.05
N GLN A 5 14.81 -22.49 10.78
CA GLN A 5 15.28 -22.36 12.15
C GLN A 5 16.81 -22.24 12.16
N TRP A 6 17.33 -21.44 13.08
CA TRP A 6 18.75 -21.37 13.33
C TRP A 6 19.17 -22.48 14.29
N PHE A 7 20.25 -23.16 13.99
CA PHE A 7 20.80 -24.20 14.82
C PHE A 7 22.09 -23.75 15.49
N ALA A 8 22.37 -24.27 16.67
CA ALA A 8 23.63 -24.01 17.36
C ALA A 8 24.83 -24.43 16.48
N GLY A 9 25.79 -23.53 16.32
CA GLY A 9 26.96 -23.75 15.44
C GLY A 9 26.75 -23.41 13.96
N GLN A 10 25.55 -22.99 13.55
CA GLN A 10 25.30 -22.56 12.19
C GLN A 10 25.99 -21.22 11.92
N VAL A 11 26.70 -21.12 10.79
CA VAL A 11 27.24 -19.85 10.30
C VAL A 11 26.12 -19.03 9.69
N LEU A 12 25.90 -17.84 10.21
CA LEU A 12 24.96 -16.87 9.65
C LEU A 12 25.65 -16.13 8.51
N THR A 13 25.22 -16.38 7.29
CA THR A 13 25.67 -15.61 6.14
C THR A 13 24.91 -14.30 6.00
N ALA A 14 25.49 -13.32 5.37
CA ALA A 14 24.83 -12.05 5.08
C ALA A 14 23.53 -12.27 4.26
N ASP A 15 23.55 -13.17 3.30
CA ASP A 15 22.38 -13.51 2.47
C ASP A 15 21.25 -14.11 3.31
N ALA A 16 21.56 -15.02 4.23
CA ALA A 16 20.57 -15.62 5.11
C ALA A 16 19.95 -14.61 6.08
N MET A 17 20.71 -13.61 6.50
CA MET A 17 20.24 -12.50 7.32
C MET A 17 19.40 -11.52 6.49
N ASN A 18 19.86 -11.15 5.30
CA ASN A 18 19.16 -10.21 4.43
C ASN A 18 17.83 -10.75 3.93
N ALA A 19 17.74 -12.05 3.66
CA ALA A 19 16.49 -12.70 3.24
C ALA A 19 15.37 -12.63 4.29
N ARG A 20 15.67 -12.24 5.51
CA ARG A 20 14.70 -12.11 6.62
C ARG A 20 14.49 -10.68 7.09
N ASN A 21 15.22 -9.73 6.52
CA ASN A 21 15.08 -8.35 6.90
C ASN A 21 13.80 -7.75 6.33
N VAL A 22 13.11 -6.98 7.18
CA VAL A 22 12.04 -6.11 6.71
C VAL A 22 12.67 -5.00 5.87
N ARG A 23 12.22 -4.88 4.63
CA ARG A 23 12.54 -3.73 3.79
C ARG A 23 11.51 -2.63 4.05
N MET A 24 12.00 -1.43 4.31
CA MET A 24 11.16 -0.25 4.39
C MET A 24 11.44 0.63 3.18
N VAL A 25 10.37 0.96 2.45
CA VAL A 25 10.39 1.93 1.35
C VAL A 25 9.47 3.06 1.75
N ALA A 26 9.93 4.28 1.70
CA ALA A 26 9.17 5.46 2.08
C ALA A 26 9.19 6.49 0.96
N GLN A 27 8.07 7.18 0.78
CA GLN A 27 7.99 8.35 -0.06
C GLN A 27 8.70 9.51 0.63
N GLN A 28 9.54 10.22 -0.09
CA GLN A 28 10.34 11.32 0.44
C GLN A 28 9.68 12.68 0.22
N ASN A 29 8.85 12.79 -0.81
CA ASN A 29 8.20 14.04 -1.19
C ASN A 29 6.68 13.87 -1.21
N ASP A 30 5.98 14.92 -0.81
CA ASP A 30 4.53 14.96 -0.92
C ASP A 30 4.10 14.90 -2.39
N GLN A 31 3.13 14.04 -2.67
CA GLN A 31 2.57 13.91 -3.99
C GLN A 31 1.18 14.56 -4.04
N VAL A 32 1.07 15.63 -4.81
CA VAL A 32 -0.19 16.37 -4.97
C VAL A 32 -0.83 15.99 -6.31
N VAL A 33 -2.08 15.57 -6.27
CA VAL A 33 -2.89 15.27 -7.45
C VAL A 33 -4.13 16.15 -7.41
N THR A 34 -4.33 16.96 -8.44
CA THR A 34 -5.46 17.90 -8.51
C THR A 34 -6.35 17.57 -9.70
N SER A 35 -7.64 17.40 -9.46
CA SER A 35 -8.68 17.23 -10.50
C SER A 35 -8.35 16.14 -11.53
N SER A 36 -7.74 15.03 -11.09
CA SER A 36 -7.37 13.93 -11.95
C SER A 36 -7.88 12.59 -11.40
N THR A 37 -8.33 11.74 -12.29
CA THR A 37 -8.65 10.33 -12.01
C THR A 37 -7.56 9.37 -12.49
N THR A 38 -6.53 9.90 -13.15
CA THR A 38 -5.39 9.12 -13.62
C THR A 38 -4.44 8.84 -12.47
N LEU A 39 -4.10 7.57 -12.29
CA LEU A 39 -3.07 7.17 -11.35
C LEU A 39 -1.70 7.60 -11.89
N ILE A 40 -0.87 8.14 -11.01
CA ILE A 40 0.52 8.49 -11.30
C ILE A 40 1.43 7.70 -10.38
N ASP A 41 2.61 7.34 -10.87
CA ASP A 41 3.57 6.56 -10.09
C ASP A 41 4.03 7.35 -8.86
N SER A 42 4.09 6.66 -7.73
CA SER A 42 4.69 7.18 -6.50
C SER A 42 6.17 6.78 -6.42
N GLU A 43 6.87 7.36 -5.46
CA GLU A 43 8.26 6.96 -5.15
C GLU A 43 8.33 5.57 -4.48
N ILE A 44 7.18 4.99 -4.09
CA ILE A 44 7.13 3.69 -3.42
C ILE A 44 7.26 2.58 -4.47
N SER A 45 8.47 2.15 -4.68
CA SER A 45 8.78 1.05 -5.59
C SER A 45 9.92 0.19 -5.05
N PHE A 46 9.94 -1.07 -5.44
CA PHE A 46 11.07 -1.96 -5.18
C PHE A 46 11.11 -3.06 -6.22
N THR A 47 12.29 -3.65 -6.41
CA THR A 47 12.46 -4.79 -7.31
C THR A 47 12.40 -6.08 -6.49
N PRO A 48 11.38 -6.92 -6.70
CA PRO A 48 11.32 -8.22 -6.02
C PRO A 48 12.31 -9.21 -6.62
N GLU A 49 12.71 -10.19 -5.83
CA GLU A 49 13.48 -11.32 -6.31
C GLU A 49 12.55 -12.34 -6.99
N PRO A 50 13.00 -12.99 -8.07
CA PRO A 50 12.21 -14.02 -8.75
C PRO A 50 11.84 -15.17 -7.81
N ASN A 51 10.61 -15.67 -7.93
CA ASN A 51 10.09 -16.81 -7.16
C ASN A 51 10.06 -16.58 -5.62
N ALA A 52 10.13 -15.34 -5.17
CA ALA A 52 10.00 -14.99 -3.76
C ALA A 52 8.56 -14.63 -3.41
N VAL A 53 8.16 -14.90 -2.17
CA VAL A 53 6.86 -14.50 -1.61
C VAL A 53 7.10 -13.34 -0.67
N TYR A 54 6.38 -12.26 -0.89
CA TYR A 54 6.44 -11.06 -0.08
C TYR A 54 5.15 -10.84 0.68
N GLN A 55 5.28 -10.37 1.90
CA GLN A 55 4.21 -9.75 2.65
C GLN A 55 4.50 -8.24 2.72
N TYR A 56 3.50 -7.42 2.49
CA TYR A 56 3.65 -5.97 2.58
C TYR A 56 2.64 -5.35 3.54
N TRP A 57 3.05 -4.24 4.10
CA TRP A 57 2.21 -3.33 4.86
C TRP A 57 2.47 -1.93 4.31
N LEU A 58 1.42 -1.30 3.80
CA LEU A 58 1.48 0.06 3.31
C LEU A 58 0.64 0.94 4.22
N PHE A 59 1.26 1.98 4.72
CA PHE A 59 0.60 3.05 5.44
C PHE A 59 0.59 4.29 4.56
N ILE A 60 -0.58 4.88 4.36
CA ILE A 60 -0.75 6.08 3.56
C ILE A 60 -1.32 7.17 4.47
N SER A 61 -0.60 8.28 4.60
CA SER A 61 -1.13 9.51 5.17
C SER A 61 -1.52 10.43 4.02
N TYR A 62 -2.73 10.94 4.03
CA TYR A 62 -3.24 11.77 2.95
C TYR A 62 -4.21 12.83 3.48
N SER A 63 -4.44 13.89 2.70
CA SER A 63 -5.50 14.84 2.92
C SER A 63 -6.38 14.97 1.67
N ALA A 64 -7.68 15.02 1.86
CA ALA A 64 -8.64 15.17 0.77
C ALA A 64 -9.91 15.89 1.24
N THR A 65 -10.55 16.60 0.33
CA THR A 65 -11.85 17.24 0.62
C THR A 65 -12.99 16.22 0.56
N THR A 66 -14.14 16.56 1.10
CA THR A 66 -15.36 15.72 1.07
C THR A 66 -15.80 15.31 -0.34
N ASN A 67 -15.36 16.05 -1.36
CA ASN A 67 -15.69 15.79 -2.76
C ASN A 67 -14.54 15.12 -3.54
N SER A 68 -13.46 14.77 -2.86
CA SER A 68 -12.26 14.20 -3.46
C SER A 68 -11.91 12.88 -2.79
N ASP A 69 -11.46 11.93 -3.58
CA ASP A 69 -10.98 10.64 -3.10
C ASP A 69 -9.49 10.48 -3.42
N LEU A 70 -8.74 9.98 -2.45
CA LEU A 70 -7.44 9.40 -2.74
C LEU A 70 -7.65 8.07 -3.47
N ARG A 71 -6.86 7.82 -4.51
CA ARG A 71 -6.83 6.52 -5.19
C ARG A 71 -5.42 5.96 -5.22
N TRP A 72 -5.30 4.66 -5.01
CA TRP A 72 -4.04 3.94 -5.16
C TRP A 72 -4.27 2.56 -5.77
N ALA A 73 -3.26 2.03 -6.40
CA ALA A 73 -3.21 0.67 -6.92
C ALA A 73 -1.77 0.17 -6.94
N TRP A 74 -1.59 -1.13 -6.97
CA TRP A 74 -0.30 -1.75 -7.19
C TRP A 74 -0.11 -2.02 -8.68
N ALA A 75 1.07 -1.70 -9.19
CA ALA A 75 1.46 -2.00 -10.56
C ALA A 75 2.64 -2.99 -10.56
N ALA A 76 2.56 -3.99 -11.39
CA ALA A 76 3.61 -5.00 -11.49
C ALA A 76 4.79 -4.58 -12.38
N ALA A 77 4.72 -3.43 -13.06
CA ALA A 77 5.79 -2.83 -13.87
C ALA A 77 6.52 -3.83 -14.80
N GLY A 78 5.76 -4.70 -15.47
CA GLY A 78 6.31 -5.72 -16.37
C GLY A 78 6.59 -7.08 -15.74
N ALA A 79 6.47 -7.22 -14.43
CA ALA A 79 6.53 -8.52 -13.78
C ALA A 79 5.19 -9.28 -13.91
N THR A 80 5.23 -10.60 -13.84
CA THR A 80 4.04 -11.45 -13.73
C THR A 80 3.90 -11.87 -12.28
N LEU A 81 2.77 -11.50 -11.65
CA LEU A 81 2.45 -11.95 -10.30
C LEU A 81 1.75 -13.31 -10.38
N ALA A 82 2.29 -14.31 -9.71
CA ALA A 82 1.67 -15.64 -9.59
C ALA A 82 0.50 -15.60 -8.61
N SER A 83 0.58 -14.76 -7.60
CA SER A 83 -0.51 -14.52 -6.65
C SER A 83 -0.48 -13.09 -6.13
N PHE A 84 -1.64 -12.59 -5.75
CA PHE A 84 -1.77 -11.30 -5.11
C PHE A 84 -2.96 -11.33 -4.14
N THR A 85 -2.73 -10.93 -2.91
CA THR A 85 -3.81 -10.70 -1.94
C THR A 85 -3.72 -9.30 -1.38
N GLN A 86 -4.87 -8.72 -1.08
CA GLN A 86 -4.94 -7.38 -0.55
C GLN A 86 -6.10 -7.25 0.43
N SER A 87 -5.87 -6.56 1.52
CA SER A 87 -6.91 -6.04 2.43
C SER A 87 -6.57 -4.61 2.78
N TYR A 88 -7.55 -3.73 2.79
CA TYR A 88 -7.31 -2.36 3.19
C TYR A 88 -8.38 -1.81 4.12
N ALA A 89 -8.00 -0.83 4.93
CA ALA A 89 -8.89 -0.04 5.75
C ALA A 89 -8.65 1.44 5.47
N ALA A 90 -9.68 2.18 5.20
CA ALA A 90 -9.63 3.59 4.90
C ALA A 90 -10.98 4.26 5.15
N THR A 91 -10.99 5.59 5.22
CA THR A 91 -12.22 6.36 5.19
C THR A 91 -13.03 6.01 3.94
N ALA A 92 -14.34 5.86 4.07
CA ALA A 92 -15.21 5.53 2.94
C ALA A 92 -15.08 6.59 1.82
N ALA A 93 -15.01 6.12 0.57
CA ALA A 93 -14.98 6.99 -0.59
C ALA A 93 -16.22 7.89 -0.65
N SER A 94 -16.08 9.08 -1.23
CA SER A 94 -17.17 10.03 -1.38
C SER A 94 -18.35 9.42 -2.16
N GLY A 95 -19.58 9.78 -1.79
CA GLY A 95 -20.77 9.22 -2.39
C GLY A 95 -21.17 7.82 -1.91
N VAL A 96 -20.35 7.16 -1.09
CA VAL A 96 -20.67 5.86 -0.48
C VAL A 96 -21.21 6.05 0.95
N ASN A 97 -20.55 6.92 1.71
CA ASN A 97 -20.91 7.29 3.07
C ASN A 97 -20.64 8.79 3.29
N THR A 98 -20.78 9.23 4.52
CA THR A 98 -20.50 10.63 4.91
C THR A 98 -19.00 10.99 4.87
N GLY A 99 -18.13 10.09 4.45
CA GLY A 99 -16.68 10.29 4.40
C GLY A 99 -15.97 10.12 5.74
N SER A 100 -16.69 9.94 6.82
CA SER A 100 -16.13 9.76 8.17
C SER A 100 -16.01 8.30 8.61
N ASP A 101 -16.65 7.40 7.89
CA ASP A 101 -16.66 5.99 8.25
C ASP A 101 -15.40 5.28 7.75
N ILE A 102 -14.84 4.43 8.58
CA ILE A 102 -13.74 3.55 8.20
C ILE A 102 -14.34 2.26 7.65
N VAL A 103 -13.90 1.88 6.46
CA VAL A 103 -14.31 0.61 5.82
C VAL A 103 -13.13 -0.33 5.70
N MET A 104 -13.36 -1.59 6.01
CA MET A 104 -12.43 -2.69 5.76
C MET A 104 -12.90 -3.44 4.52
N ARG A 105 -12.05 -3.57 3.52
CA ARG A 105 -12.39 -4.23 2.26
C ARG A 105 -11.33 -5.23 1.85
N ARG A 106 -11.77 -6.27 1.17
CA ARG A 106 -10.91 -7.30 0.57
C ARG A 106 -11.17 -7.36 -0.93
N PRO A 107 -10.60 -6.45 -1.68
CA PRO A 107 -10.87 -6.34 -3.11
C PRO A 107 -10.17 -7.41 -3.93
N GLY A 108 -10.56 -7.50 -5.19
CA GLY A 108 -9.84 -8.28 -6.18
C GLY A 108 -8.47 -7.69 -6.52
N ASN A 109 -7.71 -8.43 -7.28
CA ASN A 109 -6.34 -8.12 -7.67
C ASN A 109 -6.25 -6.79 -8.45
N THR A 110 -5.20 -6.03 -8.21
CA THR A 110 -4.74 -4.84 -8.97
C THR A 110 -5.77 -3.75 -9.29
N THR A 111 -6.99 -3.83 -8.77
CA THR A 111 -7.99 -2.78 -8.96
C THR A 111 -7.66 -1.58 -8.07
N ALA A 112 -7.79 -0.37 -8.60
CA ALA A 112 -7.59 0.85 -7.82
C ALA A 112 -8.51 0.89 -6.60
N ARG A 113 -7.96 1.36 -5.48
CA ARG A 113 -8.68 1.58 -4.23
C ARG A 113 -9.00 3.06 -4.10
N ALA A 114 -10.05 3.37 -3.38
CA ALA A 114 -10.43 4.73 -3.10
C ALA A 114 -10.69 4.91 -1.60
N ALA A 115 -10.23 6.04 -1.08
CA ALA A 115 -10.48 6.48 0.27
C ALA A 115 -10.97 7.93 0.23
N GLY A 116 -12.04 8.22 0.95
CA GLY A 116 -12.66 9.53 0.96
C GLY A 116 -11.93 10.54 1.83
N GLY A 117 -12.17 11.81 1.56
CA GLY A 117 -11.75 12.93 2.40
C GLY A 117 -12.89 13.47 3.24
N THR A 118 -12.56 14.20 4.28
CA THR A 118 -13.54 14.83 5.19
C THR A 118 -13.41 16.34 5.30
N ASP A 119 -12.41 16.93 4.65
CA ASP A 119 -12.22 18.37 4.70
C ASP A 119 -13.26 19.13 3.88
N THR A 120 -13.80 20.18 4.47
CA THR A 120 -14.72 21.09 3.80
C THR A 120 -14.00 22.29 3.18
N THR A 121 -12.71 22.45 3.44
CA THR A 121 -11.86 23.54 2.92
C THR A 121 -10.95 23.03 1.81
N SER A 122 -10.56 23.93 0.92
CA SER A 122 -9.57 23.67 -0.13
C SER A 122 -8.48 24.74 -0.09
N PRO A 123 -7.19 24.38 0.03
CA PRO A 123 -6.68 23.01 0.14
C PRO A 123 -7.09 22.35 1.46
N PRO A 124 -7.17 21.01 1.49
CA PRO A 124 -7.48 20.27 2.70
C PRO A 124 -6.32 20.39 3.71
N VAL A 125 -6.66 20.41 5.00
CA VAL A 125 -5.69 20.62 6.09
C VAL A 125 -5.63 19.45 7.08
N ASN A 126 -6.67 18.61 7.10
CA ASN A 126 -6.71 17.44 7.98
C ASN A 126 -6.15 16.22 7.28
N PHE A 127 -5.39 15.42 8.03
CA PHE A 127 -4.81 14.21 7.51
C PHE A 127 -5.64 12.99 7.92
N HIS A 128 -5.77 12.08 6.99
CA HIS A 128 -6.38 10.77 7.14
C HIS A 128 -5.34 9.69 6.95
N SER A 129 -5.67 8.49 7.40
CA SER A 129 -4.81 7.33 7.23
C SER A 129 -5.53 6.24 6.47
N ALA A 130 -4.83 5.61 5.53
CA ALA A 130 -5.24 4.38 4.92
C ALA A 130 -4.17 3.31 5.15
N TYR A 131 -4.63 2.08 5.39
CA TYR A 131 -3.79 0.91 5.60
C TYR A 131 -4.09 -0.11 4.53
N ASP A 132 -3.06 -0.61 3.89
CA ASP A 132 -3.16 -1.63 2.86
C ASP A 132 -2.12 -2.72 3.16
N LEU A 133 -2.56 -3.95 3.21
CA LEU A 133 -1.71 -5.08 3.56
C LEU A 133 -2.05 -6.29 2.71
N GLY A 134 -1.06 -7.09 2.42
CA GLY A 134 -1.27 -8.26 1.60
C GLY A 134 -0.01 -9.06 1.35
N THR A 135 -0.13 -9.97 0.41
CA THR A 135 0.96 -10.83 -0.07
C THR A 135 0.98 -10.85 -1.59
N PHE A 136 2.15 -11.03 -2.15
CA PHE A 136 2.32 -11.31 -3.58
C PHE A 136 3.51 -12.24 -3.82
N ALA A 137 3.48 -12.93 -4.95
CA ALA A 137 4.55 -13.80 -5.44
C ALA A 137 4.71 -13.67 -6.95
#